data_985d6317f2626599f356f5bb8f161320
#
_entry.id   985d6317f2626599f356f5bb8f161320
#
_cell.length_a   1.000
_cell.length_b   1.000
_cell.length_c   1.000
_cell.angle_alpha   90.00
_cell.angle_beta   90.00
_cell.angle_gamma   90.00
#
_symmetry.space_group_name_H-M   'P 1'
#
loop_
_entity.id
_entity.type
_entity.pdbx_description
1 polymer ?
#
loop_
_entity_poly.entity_id
_entity_poly.type
_entity_poly.pdbx_seq_one_letter_code
_entity_poly.pdbx_strand_id
1 'polypeptide(L)'
;MSAMIAAGRKLSVTTWNIAAINNNPFEYWITYKENPEYEQLMINIEKFLENPGDKDIPVKNIFTEDMFSKLDARLTSVGWTSVRSYWEKDFQDRKIVSGFLKDPTLGSKRLASMPDRITNTINVQGGEGQVYRPTVINMYAGDLSTMDKWWAAWEKFMFDDKLRYKGKTGIETKIPYEMLQKISKAKYPDITEQEEKDSLPLQTLCGAIFDAILVNMMNTIATSPEAWQDLKKTMVENLNKQKVPHTLQILENTYGDVDIITLQEVSSSFIDQARASKLGKTHHIIAPAELDPIRDQNSVIFLNKQAFPRGKGTEITKLVEASFPKDVKVPVAQGDILAITTTNKFGLELVVASFHGDTNGLATKPVVDATVKAMRSDSALKNHRLVFGMDANTYEKATPGKQQDVLDFAKDVVSHGLTSCWGDVPNPANYTTYNARTFLQPQLNKACKSTEKREKGDVNPKDFIIFPKSDFKVVKTWKDNTGKKNYIEDMAFPTLEFPSDHGLLSTILEPIEQ
;
A
#
# COMPACT_ATOMS: atom_id res chain seq x y z
N MET A 1 -23.55 -3.99 -43.33
CA MET A 1 -22.08 -3.77 -43.25
C MET A 1 -21.74 -2.78 -42.12
N SER A 2 -22.44 -1.65 -41.97
CA SER A 2 -22.17 -0.64 -40.91
C SER A 2 -22.32 -1.17 -39.50
N ALA A 3 -23.33 -1.95 -39.14
CA ALA A 3 -23.54 -2.51 -37.80
C ALA A 3 -22.52 -3.59 -37.39
N MET A 4 -21.99 -4.35 -38.35
CA MET A 4 -20.92 -5.32 -38.08
C MET A 4 -19.55 -4.65 -37.89
N ILE A 5 -19.34 -3.48 -38.51
CA ILE A 5 -18.11 -2.68 -38.34
C ILE A 5 -18.12 -2.00 -36.96
N ALA A 6 -19.28 -1.52 -36.49
CA ALA A 6 -19.42 -0.91 -35.17
C ALA A 6 -19.18 -1.90 -34.01
N ALA A 7 -19.66 -3.15 -34.14
CA ALA A 7 -19.45 -4.18 -33.12
C ALA A 7 -17.98 -4.57 -32.89
N GLY A 8 -17.10 -4.37 -33.90
CA GLY A 8 -15.66 -4.68 -33.81
C GLY A 8 -14.78 -3.59 -33.24
N ARG A 9 -15.32 -2.38 -32.94
CA ARG A 9 -14.53 -1.23 -32.47
C ARG A 9 -14.54 -1.02 -30.94
N LYS A 10 -15.31 -1.83 -30.20
CA LYS A 10 -15.39 -1.68 -28.73
C LYS A 10 -14.03 -1.92 -28.09
N LEU A 11 -13.74 -1.13 -27.06
CA LEU A 11 -12.54 -1.27 -26.22
C LEU A 11 -12.97 -1.76 -24.82
N SER A 12 -12.39 -2.86 -24.41
CA SER A 12 -12.45 -3.31 -23.01
C SER A 12 -11.31 -2.67 -22.22
N VAL A 13 -11.66 -2.02 -21.12
CA VAL A 13 -10.71 -1.31 -20.26
C VAL A 13 -10.88 -1.76 -18.83
N THR A 14 -9.78 -2.03 -18.15
CA THR A 14 -9.75 -2.39 -16.72
C THR A 14 -8.73 -1.54 -16.00
N THR A 15 -9.05 -1.09 -14.79
CA THR A 15 -8.11 -0.47 -13.86
C THR A 15 -8.08 -1.20 -12.54
N TRP A 16 -6.90 -1.32 -11.93
CA TRP A 16 -6.74 -1.99 -10.64
C TRP A 16 -5.51 -1.48 -9.89
N ASN A 17 -5.70 -0.96 -8.69
CA ASN A 17 -4.63 -0.80 -7.73
C ASN A 17 -4.33 -2.18 -7.12
N ILE A 18 -3.18 -2.76 -7.45
CA ILE A 18 -2.84 -4.13 -7.03
C ILE A 18 -2.18 -4.18 -5.65
N ALA A 19 -1.84 -3.03 -5.07
CA ALA A 19 -1.16 -2.93 -3.78
C ALA A 19 -0.03 -3.97 -3.64
N ALA A 20 0.91 -3.99 -4.61
CA ALA A 20 1.87 -5.09 -4.77
C ALA A 20 2.76 -5.30 -3.54
N ILE A 21 2.99 -4.26 -2.74
CA ILE A 21 3.83 -4.31 -1.55
C ILE A 21 2.96 -4.18 -0.29
N ASN A 22 2.82 -5.29 0.43
CA ASN A 22 2.31 -5.34 1.79
C ASN A 22 3.18 -6.31 2.60
N ASN A 23 3.84 -5.80 3.63
CA ASN A 23 4.75 -6.58 4.47
C ASN A 23 4.13 -7.00 5.81
N ASN A 24 2.92 -6.52 6.14
CA ASN A 24 2.24 -6.85 7.38
C ASN A 24 1.08 -7.84 7.13
N PRO A 25 1.20 -9.12 7.55
CA PRO A 25 0.15 -10.12 7.33
C PRO A 25 -1.16 -9.80 8.07
N PHE A 26 -1.11 -8.93 9.09
CA PHE A 26 -2.26 -8.48 9.88
C PHE A 26 -2.68 -7.04 9.56
N GLU A 27 -2.29 -6.48 8.42
CA GLU A 27 -2.70 -5.13 8.02
C GLU A 27 -4.22 -4.99 7.90
N TYR A 28 -4.86 -6.03 7.38
CA TYR A 28 -6.31 -6.06 7.14
C TYR A 28 -6.97 -7.16 7.97
N TRP A 29 -8.18 -6.86 8.46
CA TRP A 29 -9.09 -7.87 8.99
C TRP A 29 -9.87 -8.46 7.81
N ILE A 30 -9.39 -9.58 7.31
CA ILE A 30 -9.93 -10.19 6.09
C ILE A 30 -11.21 -10.99 6.35
N THR A 31 -11.99 -11.21 5.30
CA THR A 31 -13.08 -12.18 5.32
C THR A 31 -12.50 -13.60 5.17
N TYR A 32 -12.55 -14.38 6.27
CA TYR A 32 -12.01 -15.75 6.33
C TYR A 32 -12.98 -16.66 7.08
N LYS A 33 -14.14 -16.93 6.47
CA LYS A 33 -15.28 -17.64 7.09
C LYS A 33 -14.98 -19.09 7.46
N GLU A 34 -14.05 -19.72 6.74
CA GLU A 34 -13.66 -21.12 6.95
C GLU A 34 -12.80 -21.33 8.19
N ASN A 35 -12.33 -20.27 8.83
CA ASN A 35 -11.48 -20.33 10.01
C ASN A 35 -12.01 -19.48 11.16
N PRO A 36 -12.87 -20.05 12.05
CA PRO A 36 -13.40 -19.33 13.21
C PRO A 36 -12.32 -18.88 14.20
N GLU A 37 -11.17 -19.56 14.27
CA GLU A 37 -10.07 -19.17 15.16
C GLU A 37 -9.43 -17.85 14.72
N TYR A 38 -9.38 -17.61 13.41
CA TYR A 38 -8.91 -16.31 12.88
C TYR A 38 -9.82 -15.17 13.35
N GLU A 39 -11.13 -15.31 13.17
CA GLU A 39 -12.11 -14.29 13.59
C GLU A 39 -12.03 -14.04 15.10
N GLN A 40 -11.94 -15.13 15.90
CA GLN A 40 -11.82 -15.01 17.35
C GLN A 40 -10.51 -14.32 17.76
N LEU A 41 -9.40 -14.61 17.07
CA LEU A 41 -8.12 -13.93 17.31
C LEU A 41 -8.24 -12.44 17.05
N MET A 42 -8.84 -12.02 15.92
CA MET A 42 -9.00 -10.61 15.57
C MET A 42 -9.89 -9.88 16.57
N ILE A 43 -10.99 -10.49 17.02
CA ILE A 43 -11.85 -9.96 18.09
C ILE A 43 -11.07 -9.83 19.41
N ASN A 44 -10.23 -10.79 19.75
CA ASN A 44 -9.44 -10.75 20.98
C ASN A 44 -8.35 -9.67 20.93
N ILE A 45 -7.72 -9.44 19.76
CA ILE A 45 -6.78 -8.32 19.54
C ILE A 45 -7.51 -7.00 19.80
N GLU A 46 -8.66 -6.81 19.20
CA GLU A 46 -9.48 -5.63 19.36
C GLU A 46 -9.81 -5.36 20.83
N LYS A 47 -10.37 -6.38 21.52
CA LYS A 47 -10.69 -6.27 22.95
C LYS A 47 -9.48 -5.95 23.82
N PHE A 48 -8.35 -6.60 23.56
CA PHE A 48 -7.12 -6.35 24.31
C PHE A 48 -6.66 -4.90 24.15
N LEU A 49 -6.70 -4.37 22.94
CA LEU A 49 -6.22 -3.01 22.69
C LEU A 49 -7.21 -1.95 23.15
N GLU A 50 -8.49 -2.20 23.11
CA GLU A 50 -9.51 -1.24 23.54
C GLU A 50 -9.78 -1.23 25.03
N ASN A 51 -9.90 -2.41 25.60
CA ASN A 51 -10.24 -2.59 27.02
C ASN A 51 -9.44 -3.76 27.61
N PRO A 52 -8.13 -3.61 27.81
CA PRO A 52 -7.26 -4.69 28.27
C PRO A 52 -7.55 -5.18 29.69
N GLY A 53 -8.19 -4.37 30.54
CA GLY A 53 -8.44 -4.71 31.93
C GLY A 53 -7.15 -5.04 32.69
N ASP A 54 -7.14 -6.16 33.42
CA ASP A 54 -5.99 -6.62 34.20
C ASP A 54 -4.78 -7.04 33.34
N LYS A 55 -4.95 -7.15 32.02
CA LYS A 55 -3.86 -7.44 31.07
C LYS A 55 -3.04 -6.20 30.72
N ASP A 56 -3.47 -5.02 31.11
CA ASP A 56 -2.70 -3.77 30.95
C ASP A 56 -1.65 -3.66 32.06
N ILE A 57 -0.61 -4.46 31.96
CA ILE A 57 0.46 -4.62 32.96
C ILE A 57 1.63 -3.67 32.66
N PRO A 58 2.54 -3.42 33.65
CA PRO A 58 3.75 -2.65 33.41
C PRO A 58 4.67 -3.29 32.37
N VAL A 59 5.36 -2.47 31.60
CA VAL A 59 6.32 -2.87 30.57
C VAL A 59 7.38 -3.84 31.14
N LYS A 60 7.92 -3.57 32.33
CA LYS A 60 8.93 -4.41 32.99
C LYS A 60 8.50 -5.86 33.22
N ASN A 61 7.18 -6.15 33.17
CA ASN A 61 6.67 -7.51 33.33
C ASN A 61 6.81 -8.36 32.06
N ILE A 62 7.04 -7.73 30.90
CA ILE A 62 7.17 -8.41 29.60
C ILE A 62 8.52 -8.16 28.93
N PHE A 63 9.06 -6.96 29.06
CA PHE A 63 10.42 -6.59 28.71
C PHE A 63 11.15 -6.39 30.03
N THR A 64 11.81 -7.45 30.50
CA THR A 64 12.32 -7.52 31.88
C THR A 64 13.56 -6.67 32.10
N GLU A 65 13.94 -6.44 33.37
CA GLU A 65 15.18 -5.74 33.71
C GLU A 65 16.42 -6.46 33.14
N ASP A 66 16.41 -7.79 33.04
CA ASP A 66 17.49 -8.56 32.40
C ASP A 66 17.57 -8.25 30.90
N MET A 67 16.44 -8.25 30.18
CA MET A 67 16.37 -7.88 28.76
C MET A 67 16.83 -6.44 28.55
N PHE A 68 16.35 -5.52 29.40
CA PHE A 68 16.76 -4.13 29.34
C PHE A 68 18.27 -3.96 29.57
N SER A 69 18.83 -4.61 30.59
CA SER A 69 20.25 -4.52 30.91
C SER A 69 21.13 -5.06 29.78
N LYS A 70 20.70 -6.15 29.12
CA LYS A 70 21.35 -6.66 27.90
C LYS A 70 21.29 -5.65 26.76
N LEU A 71 20.10 -5.06 26.52
CA LEU A 71 19.94 -4.03 25.50
C LEU A 71 20.86 -2.83 25.77
N ASP A 72 20.84 -2.28 26.98
CA ASP A 72 21.65 -1.11 27.35
C ASP A 72 23.16 -1.38 27.22
N ALA A 73 23.60 -2.60 27.54
CA ALA A 73 24.96 -3.05 27.30
C ALA A 73 25.30 -3.10 25.79
N ARG A 74 24.39 -3.59 24.94
CA ARG A 74 24.58 -3.56 23.47
C ARG A 74 24.67 -2.14 22.94
N LEU A 75 23.75 -1.26 23.36
CA LEU A 75 23.75 0.15 22.94
C LEU A 75 25.06 0.86 23.31
N THR A 76 25.55 0.66 24.52
CA THR A 76 26.81 1.26 24.97
C THR A 76 28.02 0.64 24.27
N SER A 77 28.01 -0.66 24.00
CA SER A 77 29.11 -1.35 23.29
C SER A 77 29.30 -0.84 21.86
N VAL A 78 28.26 -0.34 21.22
CA VAL A 78 28.31 0.28 19.87
C VAL A 78 28.57 1.79 19.92
N GLY A 79 28.87 2.33 21.09
CA GLY A 79 29.22 3.74 21.28
C GLY A 79 28.05 4.69 21.45
N TRP A 80 26.85 4.18 21.69
CA TRP A 80 25.69 5.01 21.96
C TRP A 80 25.51 5.31 23.44
N THR A 81 24.75 6.36 23.75
CA THR A 81 24.43 6.74 25.12
C THR A 81 23.56 5.68 25.79
N SER A 82 23.80 5.38 27.07
CA SER A 82 22.92 4.55 27.89
C SER A 82 21.53 5.17 27.98
N VAL A 83 20.51 4.36 27.87
CA VAL A 83 19.09 4.76 28.02
C VAL A 83 18.51 4.36 29.37
N ARG A 84 19.36 3.98 30.34
CA ARG A 84 18.93 3.58 31.69
C ARG A 84 18.08 4.63 32.37
N SER A 85 18.42 5.92 32.22
CA SER A 85 17.64 7.00 32.82
C SER A 85 16.20 7.08 32.28
N TYR A 86 16.00 6.79 30.99
CA TYR A 86 14.64 6.73 30.38
C TYR A 86 13.87 5.51 30.88
N TRP A 87 14.55 4.38 30.99
CA TRP A 87 13.97 3.14 31.50
C TRP A 87 13.50 3.29 32.94
N GLU A 88 14.39 3.67 33.85
CA GLU A 88 14.12 3.73 35.30
C GLU A 88 13.12 4.81 35.69
N LYS A 89 13.12 5.96 34.99
CA LYS A 89 12.25 7.08 35.32
C LYS A 89 10.89 7.02 34.65
N ASP A 90 10.75 6.24 33.59
CA ASP A 90 9.53 6.29 32.75
C ASP A 90 9.14 4.91 32.22
N PHE A 91 9.87 4.33 31.25
CA PHE A 91 9.35 3.24 30.42
C PHE A 91 9.02 1.97 31.19
N GLN A 92 9.80 1.57 32.19
CA GLN A 92 9.60 0.32 32.91
C GLN A 92 8.22 0.20 33.60
N ASP A 93 7.68 1.31 34.07
CA ASP A 93 6.44 1.37 34.84
C ASP A 93 5.22 1.77 34.00
N ARG A 94 5.40 2.13 32.74
CA ARG A 94 4.31 2.39 31.82
C ARG A 94 3.45 1.15 31.62
N LYS A 95 2.13 1.31 31.62
CA LYS A 95 1.20 0.26 31.19
C LYS A 95 1.40 -0.02 29.70
N ILE A 96 1.38 -1.28 29.31
CA ILE A 96 1.68 -1.68 27.92
C ILE A 96 0.70 -1.12 26.89
N VAL A 97 -0.59 -1.06 27.21
CA VAL A 97 -1.61 -0.52 26.30
C VAL A 97 -1.86 0.96 26.57
N SER A 98 -2.36 1.31 27.74
CA SER A 98 -2.78 2.68 28.05
C SER A 98 -1.61 3.65 28.17
N GLY A 99 -0.45 3.18 28.63
CA GLY A 99 0.73 4.01 28.88
C GLY A 99 1.74 4.03 27.74
N PHE A 100 1.77 3.00 26.86
CA PHE A 100 2.73 2.92 25.77
C PHE A 100 2.05 2.95 24.39
N LEU A 101 1.24 1.94 24.03
CA LEU A 101 0.64 1.84 22.70
C LEU A 101 -0.30 3.02 22.38
N LYS A 102 -1.05 3.50 23.37
CA LYS A 102 -2.00 4.61 23.22
C LYS A 102 -1.38 5.98 23.49
N ASP A 103 -0.11 6.08 23.84
CA ASP A 103 0.56 7.37 24.00
C ASP A 103 0.78 8.05 22.64
N PRO A 104 0.07 9.15 22.33
CA PRO A 104 0.21 9.84 21.05
C PRO A 104 1.59 10.47 20.87
N THR A 105 2.30 10.75 21.98
CA THR A 105 3.59 11.43 21.93
C THR A 105 4.68 10.52 21.40
N LEU A 106 4.65 9.23 21.70
CA LEU A 106 5.58 8.24 21.13
C LEU A 106 5.46 8.18 19.61
N GLY A 107 4.24 8.23 19.08
CA GLY A 107 3.98 8.25 17.64
C GLY A 107 4.43 9.55 16.97
N SER A 108 4.12 10.72 17.54
CA SER A 108 4.51 12.02 16.98
C SER A 108 6.01 12.26 17.04
N LYS A 109 6.69 11.76 18.09
CA LYS A 109 8.16 11.74 18.21
C LYS A 109 8.84 10.72 17.30
N ARG A 110 8.10 9.81 16.65
CA ARG A 110 8.62 8.72 15.81
C ARG A 110 9.44 7.66 16.53
N LEU A 111 9.43 7.61 17.83
CA LEU A 111 10.30 6.73 18.63
C LEU A 111 10.03 5.23 18.37
N ALA A 112 8.78 4.81 18.27
CA ALA A 112 8.44 3.41 17.96
C ALA A 112 8.30 3.12 16.46
N SER A 113 8.04 4.14 15.61
CA SER A 113 7.74 3.95 14.19
C SER A 113 8.95 4.06 13.25
N MET A 114 10.11 4.57 13.70
CA MET A 114 11.31 4.62 12.87
C MET A 114 11.96 3.24 12.70
N PRO A 115 12.14 2.42 13.76
CA PRO A 115 12.58 1.04 13.60
C PRO A 115 11.66 0.23 12.71
N ASP A 116 10.35 0.42 12.83
CA ASP A 116 9.36 -0.26 12.00
C ASP A 116 9.53 0.05 10.51
N ARG A 117 9.80 1.29 10.16
CA ARG A 117 10.03 1.69 8.76
C ARG A 117 11.34 1.19 8.16
N ILE A 118 12.39 1.05 8.96
CA ILE A 118 13.76 0.81 8.48
C ILE A 118 14.16 -0.65 8.64
N THR A 119 13.84 -1.25 9.79
CA THR A 119 14.32 -2.59 10.17
C THR A 119 13.23 -3.67 10.15
N ASN A 120 11.96 -3.30 9.93
CA ASN A 120 10.87 -4.27 9.91
C ASN A 120 11.04 -5.33 8.82
N THR A 121 11.31 -4.89 7.59
CA THR A 121 11.60 -5.73 6.43
C THR A 121 12.76 -5.12 5.66
N ILE A 122 13.86 -5.86 5.52
CA ILE A 122 15.08 -5.39 4.88
C ILE A 122 15.32 -6.22 3.61
N ASN A 123 15.40 -5.54 2.46
CA ASN A 123 15.79 -6.17 1.21
C ASN A 123 17.29 -6.46 1.21
N VAL A 124 17.66 -7.72 1.05
CA VAL A 124 19.06 -8.17 1.06
C VAL A 124 19.49 -8.74 -0.28
N GLN A 125 20.79 -8.76 -0.53
CA GLN A 125 21.37 -9.37 -1.72
C GLN A 125 21.72 -10.84 -1.45
N GLY A 126 21.08 -11.73 -2.20
CA GLY A 126 21.20 -13.18 -2.03
C GLY A 126 20.18 -13.78 -1.06
N GLY A 127 20.18 -15.08 -0.92
CA GLY A 127 19.22 -15.81 -0.09
C GLY A 127 17.76 -15.64 -0.55
N GLU A 128 16.87 -15.45 0.41
CA GLU A 128 15.42 -15.23 0.14
C GLU A 128 15.10 -13.81 -0.33
N GLY A 129 16.09 -12.94 -0.49
CA GLY A 129 15.90 -11.55 -0.93
C GLY A 129 15.43 -10.60 0.15
N GLN A 130 14.89 -11.08 1.27
CA GLN A 130 14.43 -10.27 2.40
C GLN A 130 14.75 -10.93 3.73
N VAL A 131 14.99 -10.10 4.75
CA VAL A 131 15.08 -10.51 6.15
C VAL A 131 14.14 -9.66 7.02
N TYR A 132 13.70 -10.22 8.12
CA TYR A 132 12.62 -9.66 8.93
C TYR A 132 13.06 -9.53 10.38
N ARG A 133 12.79 -8.36 10.98
CA ARG A 133 12.94 -8.20 12.43
C ARG A 133 11.96 -9.16 13.14
N PRO A 134 12.39 -9.84 14.22
CA PRO A 134 11.48 -10.68 15.00
C PRO A 134 10.32 -9.88 15.60
N THR A 135 9.17 -9.89 14.93
CA THR A 135 7.95 -9.21 15.35
C THR A 135 6.70 -9.88 14.77
N VAL A 136 5.53 -9.47 15.24
CA VAL A 136 4.21 -9.95 14.77
C VAL A 136 3.86 -9.38 13.41
N ILE A 137 4.21 -8.12 13.14
CA ILE A 137 3.72 -7.32 12.02
C ILE A 137 4.59 -7.36 10.75
N ASN A 138 5.23 -8.48 10.51
CA ASN A 138 5.95 -8.77 9.27
C ASN A 138 5.97 -10.28 8.98
N MET A 139 6.72 -10.69 7.96
CA MET A 139 6.80 -12.10 7.54
C MET A 139 7.81 -12.94 8.35
N TYR A 140 8.29 -12.48 9.51
CA TYR A 140 9.17 -13.28 10.36
C TYR A 140 8.51 -14.61 10.72
N ALA A 141 9.24 -15.71 10.47
CA ALA A 141 8.73 -17.07 10.62
C ALA A 141 9.39 -17.85 11.79
N GLY A 142 10.28 -17.22 12.55
CA GLY A 142 10.91 -17.84 13.70
C GLY A 142 9.96 -17.99 14.89
N ASP A 143 10.39 -18.77 15.88
CA ASP A 143 9.60 -19.07 17.07
C ASP A 143 9.48 -17.86 18.00
N LEU A 144 8.25 -17.39 18.21
CA LEU A 144 7.88 -16.31 19.11
C LEU A 144 6.99 -16.80 20.29
N SER A 145 7.04 -18.09 20.60
CA SER A 145 6.16 -18.71 21.61
C SER A 145 6.45 -18.27 23.05
N THR A 146 7.64 -17.74 23.32
CA THR A 146 7.98 -17.18 24.63
C THR A 146 8.73 -15.85 24.48
N MET A 147 8.67 -15.03 25.52
CA MET A 147 9.41 -13.75 25.53
C MET A 147 10.93 -13.93 25.44
N ASP A 148 11.47 -14.99 26.03
CA ASP A 148 12.91 -15.29 25.96
C ASP A 148 13.36 -15.67 24.53
N LYS A 149 12.56 -16.49 23.82
CA LYS A 149 12.84 -16.85 22.43
C LYS A 149 12.77 -15.63 21.51
N TRP A 150 11.71 -14.82 21.69
CA TRP A 150 11.60 -13.56 20.96
C TRP A 150 12.82 -12.66 21.22
N TRP A 151 13.19 -12.44 22.49
CA TRP A 151 14.29 -11.54 22.84
C TRP A 151 15.63 -12.02 22.26
N ALA A 152 15.94 -13.30 22.38
CA ALA A 152 17.17 -13.87 21.83
C ALA A 152 17.27 -13.65 20.31
N ALA A 153 16.15 -13.84 19.59
CA ALA A 153 16.09 -13.62 18.15
C ALA A 153 16.19 -12.13 17.79
N TRP A 154 15.49 -11.26 18.55
CA TRP A 154 15.46 -9.81 18.31
C TRP A 154 16.84 -9.16 18.57
N GLU A 155 17.48 -9.52 19.69
CA GLU A 155 18.83 -9.05 20.04
C GLU A 155 19.84 -9.44 18.97
N LYS A 156 19.84 -10.72 18.57
CA LYS A 156 20.71 -11.24 17.51
C LYS A 156 20.50 -10.49 16.19
N PHE A 157 19.25 -10.34 15.75
CA PHE A 157 18.90 -9.62 14.52
C PHE A 157 19.43 -8.18 14.56
N MET A 158 19.14 -7.45 15.63
CA MET A 158 19.48 -6.03 15.71
C MET A 158 20.98 -5.76 15.83
N PHE A 159 21.78 -6.66 16.46
CA PHE A 159 23.16 -6.37 16.83
C PHE A 159 24.21 -7.33 16.27
N ASP A 160 23.84 -8.49 15.73
CA ASP A 160 24.82 -9.50 15.29
C ASP A 160 24.67 -9.88 13.81
N ASP A 161 23.47 -9.77 13.22
CA ASP A 161 23.22 -10.17 11.83
C ASP A 161 23.81 -9.16 10.83
N LYS A 162 24.80 -9.59 10.06
CA LYS A 162 25.43 -8.79 9.00
C LYS A 162 24.67 -8.96 7.70
N LEU A 163 24.02 -7.90 7.21
CA LEU A 163 23.15 -7.90 6.06
C LEU A 163 23.80 -7.18 4.87
N ARG A 164 23.84 -7.86 3.71
CA ARG A 164 24.24 -7.25 2.44
C ARG A 164 23.01 -6.68 1.76
N TYR A 165 22.97 -5.38 1.51
CA TYR A 165 21.84 -4.72 0.88
C TYR A 165 22.32 -3.68 -0.13
N LYS A 166 21.42 -3.23 -1.01
CA LYS A 166 21.70 -2.17 -1.98
C LYS A 166 21.48 -0.82 -1.30
N GLY A 167 22.58 -0.20 -0.90
CA GLY A 167 22.59 1.17 -0.40
C GLY A 167 22.60 2.21 -1.53
N LYS A 168 22.76 3.48 -1.16
CA LYS A 168 22.80 4.60 -2.13
C LYS A 168 23.99 4.56 -3.09
N THR A 169 25.13 4.06 -2.63
CA THR A 169 26.42 4.06 -3.35
C THR A 169 26.80 2.69 -3.90
N GLY A 170 25.96 1.66 -3.73
CA GLY A 170 26.24 0.29 -4.15
C GLY A 170 25.84 -0.75 -3.12
N ILE A 171 26.47 -1.94 -3.18
CA ILE A 171 26.21 -3.01 -2.21
C ILE A 171 27.01 -2.70 -0.93
N GLU A 172 26.28 -2.58 0.16
CA GLU A 172 26.82 -2.32 1.52
C GLU A 172 26.54 -3.52 2.42
N THR A 173 27.36 -3.67 3.47
CA THR A 173 27.11 -4.64 4.55
C THR A 173 26.92 -3.86 5.84
N LYS A 174 25.76 -4.03 6.48
CA LYS A 174 25.43 -3.39 7.77
C LYS A 174 24.72 -4.36 8.69
N ILE A 175 24.83 -4.08 9.96
CA ILE A 175 23.99 -4.65 11.01
C ILE A 175 22.72 -3.79 11.13
N PRO A 176 21.53 -4.34 11.41
CA PRO A 176 20.28 -3.56 11.43
C PRO A 176 20.32 -2.28 12.26
N TYR A 177 20.95 -2.25 13.43
CA TYR A 177 21.06 -1.02 14.22
C TYR A 177 21.77 0.11 13.47
N GLU A 178 22.75 -0.20 12.60
CA GLU A 178 23.50 0.79 11.80
C GLU A 178 22.65 1.43 10.69
N MET A 179 21.51 0.86 10.37
CA MET A 179 20.57 1.39 9.38
C MET A 179 19.66 2.48 9.96
N LEU A 180 19.50 2.52 11.28
CA LEU A 180 18.66 3.50 11.95
C LEU A 180 19.18 4.92 11.72
N GLN A 181 18.25 5.87 11.55
CA GLN A 181 18.57 7.27 11.33
C GLN A 181 18.15 8.10 12.54
N LYS A 182 18.93 9.16 12.81
CA LYS A 182 18.59 10.12 13.87
C LYS A 182 17.22 10.75 13.60
N ILE A 183 16.44 10.96 14.65
CA ILE A 183 15.17 11.68 14.61
C ILE A 183 15.48 13.15 14.81
N SER A 184 15.21 13.98 13.81
CA SER A 184 15.48 15.42 13.85
C SER A 184 14.29 16.18 14.41
N LYS A 185 14.53 17.07 15.39
CA LYS A 185 13.54 17.99 15.93
C LYS A 185 12.97 18.95 14.88
N ALA A 186 13.79 19.34 13.90
CA ALA A 186 13.34 20.18 12.78
C ALA A 186 12.21 19.51 11.96
N LYS A 187 12.24 18.18 11.86
CA LYS A 187 11.22 17.39 11.13
C LYS A 187 10.10 16.89 12.05
N TYR A 188 10.42 16.62 13.32
CA TYR A 188 9.51 16.09 14.34
C TYR A 188 9.58 16.95 15.59
N PRO A 189 8.84 18.07 15.64
CA PRO A 189 8.99 19.11 16.67
C PRO A 189 8.73 18.65 18.12
N ASP A 190 7.96 17.56 18.27
CA ASP A 190 7.59 17.03 19.59
C ASP A 190 8.76 16.35 20.32
N ILE A 191 9.86 16.00 19.61
CA ILE A 191 11.04 15.44 20.26
C ILE A 191 11.81 16.55 21.02
N THR A 192 12.22 16.27 22.25
CA THR A 192 13.05 17.21 23.02
C THR A 192 14.48 17.24 22.49
N GLU A 193 15.26 18.26 22.88
CA GLU A 193 16.67 18.36 22.47
C GLU A 193 17.52 17.19 23.00
N GLN A 194 17.21 16.72 24.21
CA GLN A 194 17.91 15.56 24.77
C GLN A 194 17.51 14.28 24.04
N GLU A 195 16.23 14.08 23.77
CA GLU A 195 15.75 12.93 23.00
C GLU A 195 16.27 12.93 21.56
N GLU A 196 16.47 14.10 20.94
CA GLU A 196 17.09 14.20 19.60
C GLU A 196 18.54 13.69 19.65
N LYS A 197 19.31 14.08 20.68
CA LYS A 197 20.69 13.61 20.88
C LYS A 197 20.74 12.11 21.09
N ASP A 198 19.83 11.57 21.89
CA ASP A 198 19.74 10.15 22.24
C ASP A 198 18.83 9.35 21.29
N SER A 199 18.44 9.92 20.15
CA SER A 199 17.37 9.39 19.31
C SER A 199 17.65 7.98 18.75
N LEU A 200 18.91 7.62 18.49
CA LEU A 200 19.26 6.27 18.03
C LEU A 200 19.03 5.20 19.11
N PRO A 201 19.64 5.29 20.31
CA PRO A 201 19.40 4.29 21.35
C PRO A 201 17.97 4.33 21.87
N LEU A 202 17.35 5.52 21.94
CA LEU A 202 16.00 5.69 22.46
C LEU A 202 14.94 5.05 21.54
N GLN A 203 15.05 5.24 20.22
CA GLN A 203 14.15 4.56 19.28
C GLN A 203 14.35 3.04 19.26
N THR A 204 15.58 2.57 19.55
CA THR A 204 15.86 1.14 19.64
C THR A 204 15.19 0.54 20.87
N LEU A 205 15.25 1.20 22.03
CA LEU A 205 14.52 0.82 23.24
C LEU A 205 13.00 0.80 23.00
N CYS A 206 12.45 1.88 22.44
CA CYS A 206 11.00 1.95 22.16
C CYS A 206 10.55 0.89 21.15
N GLY A 207 11.38 0.58 20.15
CA GLY A 207 11.11 -0.48 19.17
C GLY A 207 11.12 -1.88 19.81
N ALA A 208 12.05 -2.15 20.72
CA ALA A 208 12.09 -3.41 21.49
C ALA A 208 10.84 -3.56 22.38
N ILE A 209 10.47 -2.51 23.12
CA ILE A 209 9.26 -2.52 23.95
C ILE A 209 8.01 -2.74 23.09
N PHE A 210 7.91 -2.05 21.95
CA PHE A 210 6.77 -2.20 21.01
C PHE A 210 6.63 -3.65 20.54
N ASP A 211 7.71 -4.26 20.04
CA ASP A 211 7.68 -5.65 19.58
C ASP A 211 7.40 -6.63 20.73
N ALA A 212 7.97 -6.39 21.93
CA ALA A 212 7.66 -7.18 23.12
C ALA A 212 6.16 -7.17 23.46
N ILE A 213 5.52 -5.99 23.38
CA ILE A 213 4.09 -5.84 23.65
C ILE A 213 3.28 -6.65 22.64
N LEU A 214 3.60 -6.58 21.35
CA LEU A 214 2.87 -7.33 20.32
C LEU A 214 2.99 -8.85 20.53
N VAL A 215 4.19 -9.35 20.80
CA VAL A 215 4.42 -10.79 21.04
C VAL A 215 3.70 -11.25 22.30
N ASN A 216 3.82 -10.51 23.41
CA ASN A 216 3.11 -10.81 24.64
C ASN A 216 1.59 -10.80 24.46
N MET A 217 1.06 -9.82 23.76
CA MET A 217 -0.36 -9.74 23.45
C MET A 217 -0.82 -11.01 22.74
N MET A 218 -0.16 -11.38 21.64
CA MET A 218 -0.55 -12.55 20.86
C MET A 218 -0.49 -13.85 21.68
N ASN A 219 0.58 -14.03 22.45
CA ASN A 219 0.73 -15.19 23.33
C ASN A 219 -0.30 -15.24 24.47
N THR A 220 -0.86 -14.08 24.86
CA THR A 220 -1.83 -13.98 25.96
C THR A 220 -3.28 -14.19 25.50
N ILE A 221 -3.61 -13.76 24.27
CA ILE A 221 -5.00 -13.73 23.79
C ILE A 221 -5.36 -14.86 22.82
N ALA A 222 -4.37 -15.50 22.19
CA ALA A 222 -4.60 -16.65 21.34
C ALA A 222 -4.88 -17.91 22.19
N THR A 223 -5.45 -18.94 21.58
CA THR A 223 -5.67 -20.24 22.23
C THR A 223 -4.36 -20.91 22.64
N SER A 224 -3.30 -20.72 21.87
CA SER A 224 -1.91 -21.03 22.22
C SER A 224 -0.96 -20.17 21.41
N PRO A 225 0.33 -20.06 21.82
CA PRO A 225 1.34 -19.38 21.03
C PRO A 225 1.53 -19.98 19.63
N GLU A 226 1.40 -21.28 19.48
CA GLU A 226 1.50 -21.97 18.19
C GLU A 226 0.31 -21.62 17.28
N ALA A 227 -0.90 -21.55 17.82
CA ALA A 227 -2.11 -21.30 17.05
C ALA A 227 -2.06 -19.95 16.31
N TRP A 228 -1.65 -18.87 16.98
CA TRP A 228 -1.55 -17.59 16.30
C TRP A 228 -0.39 -17.52 15.29
N GLN A 229 0.70 -18.25 15.56
CA GLN A 229 1.84 -18.31 14.62
C GLN A 229 1.46 -19.12 13.37
N ASP A 230 0.64 -20.17 13.48
CA ASP A 230 0.13 -20.92 12.34
C ASP A 230 -0.88 -20.11 11.52
N LEU A 231 -1.74 -19.32 12.17
CA LEU A 231 -2.58 -18.34 11.48
C LEU A 231 -1.72 -17.30 10.74
N LYS A 232 -0.69 -16.77 11.40
CA LYS A 232 0.26 -15.85 10.77
C LYS A 232 0.92 -16.47 9.53
N LYS A 233 1.36 -17.73 9.59
CA LYS A 233 1.93 -18.43 8.42
C LYS A 233 0.93 -18.50 7.26
N THR A 234 -0.32 -18.82 7.53
CA THR A 234 -1.38 -18.85 6.53
C THR A 234 -1.58 -17.47 5.88
N MET A 235 -1.60 -16.42 6.69
CA MET A 235 -1.73 -15.03 6.20
C MET A 235 -0.50 -14.63 5.37
N VAL A 236 0.70 -14.90 5.85
CA VAL A 236 1.97 -14.65 5.13
C VAL A 236 1.98 -15.36 3.79
N GLU A 237 1.63 -16.64 3.75
CA GLU A 237 1.63 -17.41 2.51
C GLU A 237 0.67 -16.80 1.49
N ASN A 238 -0.58 -16.52 1.85
CA ASN A 238 -1.61 -16.11 0.90
C ASN A 238 -1.60 -14.60 0.59
N LEU A 239 -1.40 -13.72 1.59
CA LEU A 239 -1.52 -12.27 1.42
C LEU A 239 -0.19 -11.56 1.10
N ASN A 240 0.94 -12.24 1.34
CA ASN A 240 2.26 -11.66 1.09
C ASN A 240 3.00 -12.45 -0.01
N LYS A 241 3.34 -13.72 0.23
CA LYS A 241 4.13 -14.52 -0.72
C LYS A 241 3.38 -14.83 -2.03
N GLN A 242 2.11 -15.23 -1.93
CA GLN A 242 1.27 -15.54 -3.09
C GLN A 242 0.56 -14.32 -3.69
N LYS A 243 0.81 -13.12 -3.17
CA LYS A 243 0.16 -11.89 -3.64
C LYS A 243 0.41 -11.65 -5.13
N VAL A 244 1.65 -11.64 -5.57
CA VAL A 244 2.01 -11.46 -6.97
C VAL A 244 1.51 -12.62 -7.84
N PRO A 245 1.75 -13.91 -7.50
CA PRO A 245 1.18 -15.03 -8.23
C PRO A 245 -0.34 -14.98 -8.38
N HIS A 246 -1.10 -14.70 -7.31
CA HIS A 246 -2.57 -14.59 -7.37
C HIS A 246 -3.01 -13.40 -8.24
N THR A 247 -2.35 -12.26 -8.14
CA THR A 247 -2.63 -11.10 -8.99
C THR A 247 -2.43 -11.44 -10.47
N LEU A 248 -1.31 -12.08 -10.82
CA LEU A 248 -1.03 -12.53 -12.18
C LEU A 248 -2.06 -13.55 -12.65
N GLN A 249 -2.43 -14.52 -11.82
CA GLN A 249 -3.42 -15.53 -12.13
C GLN A 249 -4.80 -14.92 -12.45
N ILE A 250 -5.25 -13.93 -11.68
CA ILE A 250 -6.49 -13.18 -11.94
C ILE A 250 -6.41 -12.47 -13.29
N LEU A 251 -5.31 -11.74 -13.52
CA LEU A 251 -5.11 -11.02 -14.79
C LEU A 251 -5.02 -11.96 -16.00
N GLU A 252 -4.35 -13.10 -15.88
CA GLU A 252 -4.21 -14.07 -16.96
C GLU A 252 -5.50 -14.81 -17.29
N ASN A 253 -6.18 -15.32 -16.28
CA ASN A 253 -7.28 -16.25 -16.46
C ASN A 253 -8.62 -15.54 -16.61
N THR A 254 -8.79 -14.37 -15.99
CA THR A 254 -10.06 -13.66 -15.95
C THR A 254 -10.06 -12.41 -16.84
N TYR A 255 -8.91 -11.74 -16.96
CA TYR A 255 -8.76 -10.46 -17.66
C TYR A 255 -7.78 -10.50 -18.83
N GLY A 256 -7.29 -11.68 -19.20
CA GLY A 256 -6.31 -11.85 -20.27
C GLY A 256 -6.78 -11.51 -21.68
N ASP A 257 -8.07 -11.28 -21.89
CA ASP A 257 -8.71 -10.83 -23.12
C ASP A 257 -8.99 -9.32 -23.18
N VAL A 258 -8.73 -8.60 -22.08
CA VAL A 258 -8.98 -7.15 -22.00
C VAL A 258 -7.99 -6.37 -22.87
N ASP A 259 -8.49 -5.36 -23.60
CA ASP A 259 -7.68 -4.59 -24.55
C ASP A 259 -6.67 -3.66 -23.84
N ILE A 260 -7.11 -2.98 -22.77
CA ILE A 260 -6.31 -2.03 -22.00
C ILE A 260 -6.47 -2.34 -20.51
N ILE A 261 -5.35 -2.58 -19.81
CA ILE A 261 -5.31 -2.73 -18.36
C ILE A 261 -4.37 -1.68 -17.80
N THR A 262 -4.87 -0.85 -16.88
CA THR A 262 -4.08 0.11 -16.12
C THR A 262 -3.94 -0.38 -14.68
N LEU A 263 -2.72 -0.45 -14.19
CA LEU A 263 -2.41 -0.92 -12.85
C LEU A 263 -1.73 0.18 -12.05
N GLN A 264 -2.01 0.23 -10.74
CA GLN A 264 -1.42 1.15 -9.79
C GLN A 264 -0.74 0.37 -8.65
N GLU A 265 0.17 1.00 -7.93
CA GLU A 265 1.01 0.43 -6.87
C GLU A 265 1.75 -0.84 -7.31
N VAL A 266 2.31 -0.81 -8.51
CA VAL A 266 3.02 -1.94 -9.10
C VAL A 266 4.49 -1.91 -8.69
N SER A 267 5.00 -3.01 -8.13
CA SER A 267 6.42 -3.17 -7.83
C SER A 267 7.24 -3.56 -9.07
N SER A 268 8.54 -3.23 -9.07
CA SER A 268 9.48 -3.65 -10.10
C SER A 268 9.52 -5.18 -10.26
N SER A 269 9.47 -5.90 -9.15
CA SER A 269 9.41 -7.37 -9.15
C SER A 269 8.15 -7.91 -9.82
N PHE A 270 6.99 -7.26 -9.62
CA PHE A 270 5.76 -7.64 -10.34
C PHE A 270 5.90 -7.43 -11.85
N ILE A 271 6.49 -6.31 -12.27
CA ILE A 271 6.70 -6.00 -13.70
C ILE A 271 7.53 -7.12 -14.37
N ASP A 272 8.62 -7.54 -13.73
CA ASP A 272 9.49 -8.59 -14.26
C ASP A 272 8.78 -9.95 -14.33
N GLN A 273 8.03 -10.31 -13.29
CA GLN A 273 7.24 -11.54 -13.27
C GLN A 273 6.12 -11.51 -14.32
N ALA A 274 5.42 -10.39 -14.49
CA ALA A 274 4.39 -10.24 -15.51
C ALA A 274 4.97 -10.36 -16.93
N ARG A 275 6.14 -9.78 -17.19
CA ARG A 275 6.83 -9.93 -18.48
C ARG A 275 7.26 -11.36 -18.77
N ALA A 276 7.65 -12.11 -17.75
CA ALA A 276 8.03 -13.51 -17.85
C ALA A 276 6.82 -14.46 -17.99
N SER A 277 5.63 -14.02 -17.61
CA SER A 277 4.39 -14.81 -17.57
C SER A 277 3.69 -14.91 -18.93
N LYS A 278 2.50 -15.52 -18.93
CA LYS A 278 1.61 -15.57 -20.11
C LYS A 278 1.18 -14.17 -20.56
N LEU A 279 1.03 -13.21 -19.62
CA LEU A 279 0.69 -11.83 -19.95
C LEU A 279 1.77 -11.15 -20.82
N GLY A 280 3.06 -11.41 -20.58
CA GLY A 280 4.14 -10.89 -21.42
C GLY A 280 4.10 -11.40 -22.86
N LYS A 281 3.49 -12.57 -23.10
CA LYS A 281 3.26 -13.12 -24.46
C LYS A 281 2.08 -12.44 -25.15
N THR A 282 1.01 -12.15 -24.42
CA THR A 282 -0.26 -11.64 -24.95
C THR A 282 -0.39 -10.12 -24.90
N HIS A 283 0.36 -9.44 -24.04
CA HIS A 283 0.31 -8.00 -23.85
C HIS A 283 1.67 -7.32 -24.00
N HIS A 284 1.65 -6.07 -24.44
CA HIS A 284 2.75 -5.14 -24.25
C HIS A 284 2.65 -4.60 -22.81
N ILE A 285 3.66 -4.88 -21.97
CA ILE A 285 3.72 -4.43 -20.59
C ILE A 285 4.62 -3.20 -20.54
N ILE A 286 4.01 -2.04 -20.28
CA ILE A 286 4.63 -0.73 -20.35
C ILE A 286 4.73 -0.19 -18.93
N ALA A 287 5.95 0.02 -18.48
CA ALA A 287 6.28 0.67 -17.22
C ALA A 287 6.89 2.04 -17.48
N PRO A 288 6.88 2.97 -16.52
CA PRO A 288 7.59 4.25 -16.62
C PRO A 288 9.06 4.04 -16.97
N ALA A 289 9.62 4.94 -17.78
CA ALA A 289 11.05 4.92 -18.09
C ALA A 289 11.92 5.03 -16.82
N GLU A 290 11.42 5.74 -15.82
CA GLU A 290 12.04 5.88 -14.50
C GLU A 290 11.07 5.36 -13.43
N LEU A 291 11.38 4.20 -12.84
CA LEU A 291 10.61 3.62 -11.73
C LEU A 291 10.85 4.39 -10.42
N ASP A 292 9.88 4.32 -9.51
CA ASP A 292 10.03 4.86 -8.16
C ASP A 292 11.15 4.12 -7.40
N PRO A 293 12.27 4.79 -7.07
CA PRO A 293 13.43 4.13 -6.46
C PRO A 293 13.29 3.93 -4.93
N ILE A 294 12.25 4.49 -4.32
CA ILE A 294 12.09 4.55 -2.86
C ILE A 294 10.93 3.67 -2.41
N ARG A 295 9.74 3.88 -2.96
CA ARG A 295 8.51 3.15 -2.57
C ARG A 295 8.31 1.91 -3.42
N ASP A 296 8.91 1.88 -4.63
CA ASP A 296 8.68 0.87 -5.67
C ASP A 296 7.17 0.69 -5.99
N GLN A 297 6.45 1.80 -6.02
CA GLN A 297 5.03 1.89 -6.37
C GLN A 297 4.89 2.63 -7.69
N ASN A 298 4.48 1.92 -8.73
CA ASN A 298 4.46 2.45 -10.08
C ASN A 298 3.11 2.25 -10.74
N SER A 299 2.72 3.18 -11.61
CA SER A 299 1.64 3.01 -12.58
C SER A 299 2.16 2.24 -13.80
N VAL A 300 1.39 1.25 -14.27
CA VAL A 300 1.76 0.39 -15.40
C VAL A 300 0.58 0.23 -16.34
N ILE A 301 0.85 0.09 -17.64
CA ILE A 301 -0.18 -0.12 -18.68
C ILE A 301 0.10 -1.42 -19.43
N PHE A 302 -0.92 -2.26 -19.56
CA PHE A 302 -0.90 -3.45 -20.41
C PHE A 302 -1.78 -3.20 -21.63
N LEU A 303 -1.25 -3.43 -22.82
CA LEU A 303 -1.98 -3.35 -24.09
C LEU A 303 -2.03 -4.73 -24.74
N ASN A 304 -3.21 -5.27 -24.99
CA ASN A 304 -3.38 -6.54 -25.68
C ASN A 304 -2.79 -6.47 -27.09
N LYS A 305 -1.86 -7.35 -27.42
CA LYS A 305 -1.14 -7.35 -28.72
C LYS A 305 -2.06 -7.57 -29.93
N GLN A 306 -3.20 -8.26 -29.75
CA GLN A 306 -4.18 -8.42 -30.81
C GLN A 306 -4.97 -7.13 -31.07
N ALA A 307 -5.21 -6.34 -30.03
CA ALA A 307 -5.87 -5.04 -30.15
C ALA A 307 -4.89 -3.92 -30.56
N PHE A 308 -3.62 -4.03 -30.14
CA PHE A 308 -2.56 -3.05 -30.39
C PHE A 308 -1.34 -3.68 -31.09
N PRO A 309 -1.46 -4.11 -32.35
CA PRO A 309 -0.39 -4.85 -33.05
C PRO A 309 0.83 -3.98 -33.42
N ARG A 310 0.69 -2.64 -33.40
CA ARG A 310 1.78 -1.71 -33.75
C ARG A 310 2.82 -1.51 -32.65
N GLY A 311 2.65 -2.15 -31.50
CA GLY A 311 3.59 -2.07 -30.39
C GLY A 311 3.08 -1.27 -29.19
N LYS A 312 4.00 -0.96 -28.28
CA LYS A 312 3.70 -0.37 -26.97
C LYS A 312 3.42 1.13 -26.95
N GLY A 313 3.54 1.81 -28.10
CA GLY A 313 3.38 3.27 -28.17
C GLY A 313 4.57 4.06 -27.61
N THR A 314 4.37 5.34 -27.40
CA THR A 314 5.38 6.30 -26.93
C THR A 314 4.96 6.90 -25.59
N GLU A 315 5.87 6.90 -24.62
CA GLU A 315 5.63 7.54 -23.32
C GLU A 315 5.62 9.06 -23.44
N ILE A 316 4.60 9.70 -22.84
CA ILE A 316 4.41 11.15 -22.79
C ILE A 316 4.26 11.67 -21.34
N THR A 317 4.64 10.88 -20.33
CA THR A 317 4.52 11.24 -18.91
C THR A 317 5.15 12.60 -18.61
N LYS A 318 6.34 12.88 -19.16
CA LYS A 318 7.04 14.17 -18.97
C LYS A 318 6.27 15.36 -19.55
N LEU A 319 5.49 15.16 -20.62
CA LEU A 319 4.63 16.20 -21.18
C LEU A 319 3.48 16.54 -20.22
N VAL A 320 2.90 15.53 -19.57
CA VAL A 320 1.87 15.72 -18.55
C VAL A 320 2.47 16.44 -17.34
N GLU A 321 3.62 16.00 -16.84
CA GLU A 321 4.30 16.62 -15.69
C GLU A 321 4.68 18.08 -15.98
N ALA A 322 5.12 18.39 -17.18
CA ALA A 322 5.45 19.76 -17.62
C ALA A 322 4.21 20.69 -17.67
N SER A 323 3.01 20.13 -17.67
CA SER A 323 1.73 20.86 -17.70
C SER A 323 1.18 21.21 -16.31
N PHE A 324 1.81 20.75 -15.22
CA PHE A 324 1.43 21.14 -13.86
C PHE A 324 1.53 22.65 -13.61
N PRO A 325 0.71 23.21 -12.70
CA PRO A 325 0.87 24.58 -12.23
C PRO A 325 2.27 24.79 -11.64
N LYS A 326 2.92 25.92 -11.99
CA LYS A 326 4.30 26.20 -11.53
C LYS A 326 4.37 26.70 -10.07
N ASP A 327 3.28 27.24 -9.57
CA ASP A 327 3.14 27.95 -8.31
C ASP A 327 2.54 27.06 -7.20
N VAL A 328 2.10 25.86 -7.52
CA VAL A 328 1.51 24.90 -6.58
C VAL A 328 2.28 23.59 -6.67
N LYS A 329 2.75 23.10 -5.51
CA LYS A 329 3.35 21.78 -5.45
C LYS A 329 2.25 20.72 -5.47
N VAL A 330 2.10 20.03 -6.60
CA VAL A 330 1.21 18.87 -6.70
C VAL A 330 1.87 17.68 -5.98
N PRO A 331 1.17 16.97 -5.09
CA PRO A 331 1.74 15.84 -4.33
C PRO A 331 1.80 14.56 -5.19
N VAL A 332 2.59 14.61 -6.27
CA VAL A 332 2.88 13.48 -7.15
C VAL A 332 4.33 13.08 -6.98
N ALA A 333 4.57 11.79 -6.85
CA ALA A 333 5.91 11.23 -6.80
C ALA A 333 6.24 10.50 -8.10
N GLN A 334 7.52 10.19 -8.28
CA GLN A 334 8.00 9.39 -9.41
C GLN A 334 7.27 8.03 -9.43
N GLY A 335 6.81 7.62 -10.61
CA GLY A 335 6.06 6.38 -10.78
C GLY A 335 4.55 6.51 -10.62
N ASP A 336 4.02 7.57 -10.01
CA ASP A 336 2.58 7.75 -9.80
C ASP A 336 1.80 7.89 -11.11
N ILE A 337 2.40 8.48 -12.14
CA ILE A 337 1.79 8.68 -13.46
C ILE A 337 2.54 7.89 -14.52
N LEU A 338 1.80 7.24 -15.40
CA LEU A 338 2.27 6.77 -16.70
C LEU A 338 1.26 7.17 -17.76
N ALA A 339 1.69 7.92 -18.77
CA ALA A 339 0.87 8.27 -19.92
C ALA A 339 1.62 7.91 -21.22
N ILE A 340 0.90 7.29 -22.15
CA ILE A 340 1.44 6.86 -23.45
C ILE A 340 0.52 7.23 -24.59
N THR A 341 1.07 7.44 -25.78
CA THR A 341 0.30 7.42 -27.03
C THR A 341 0.36 6.05 -27.67
N THR A 342 -0.74 5.60 -28.26
CA THR A 342 -0.80 4.32 -28.98
C THR A 342 -1.89 4.34 -30.04
N THR A 343 -1.87 3.37 -30.96
CA THR A 343 -2.90 3.22 -31.99
C THR A 343 -3.37 1.79 -32.01
N ASN A 344 -4.69 1.57 -31.93
CA ASN A 344 -5.23 0.23 -32.02
C ASN A 344 -5.27 -0.30 -33.47
N LYS A 345 -5.67 -1.57 -33.63
CA LYS A 345 -5.76 -2.24 -34.94
C LYS A 345 -6.74 -1.59 -35.92
N PHE A 346 -7.67 -0.77 -35.44
CA PHE A 346 -8.65 -0.07 -36.25
C PHE A 346 -8.24 1.36 -36.62
N GLY A 347 -7.02 1.76 -36.23
CA GLY A 347 -6.48 3.09 -36.50
C GLY A 347 -6.93 4.15 -35.50
N LEU A 348 -7.57 3.76 -34.39
CA LEU A 348 -7.96 4.71 -33.34
C LEU A 348 -6.72 5.13 -32.55
N GLU A 349 -6.39 6.41 -32.60
CA GLU A 349 -5.29 7.03 -31.87
C GLU A 349 -5.72 7.33 -30.44
N LEU A 350 -4.95 6.85 -29.45
CA LEU A 350 -5.28 6.97 -28.04
C LEU A 350 -4.13 7.57 -27.23
N VAL A 351 -4.47 8.39 -26.26
CA VAL A 351 -3.67 8.59 -25.06
C VAL A 351 -4.23 7.66 -23.99
N VAL A 352 -3.41 6.74 -23.51
CA VAL A 352 -3.75 5.86 -22.38
C VAL A 352 -2.93 6.29 -21.18
N ALA A 353 -3.58 6.54 -20.05
CA ALA A 353 -2.93 6.96 -18.83
C ALA A 353 -3.33 6.05 -17.65
N SER A 354 -2.39 5.86 -16.73
CA SER A 354 -2.55 5.23 -15.43
C SER A 354 -2.03 6.16 -14.34
N PHE A 355 -2.75 6.31 -13.24
CA PHE A 355 -2.40 7.20 -12.15
C PHE A 355 -2.81 6.62 -10.80
N HIS A 356 -1.96 6.86 -9.79
CA HIS A 356 -2.24 6.62 -8.38
C HIS A 356 -2.17 7.95 -7.63
N GLY A 357 -3.29 8.36 -7.03
CA GLY A 357 -3.37 9.58 -6.21
C GLY A 357 -2.64 9.43 -4.87
N ASP A 358 -2.27 10.57 -4.27
CA ASP A 358 -1.87 10.57 -2.87
C ASP A 358 -3.04 10.07 -1.99
N THR A 359 -2.73 9.55 -0.81
CA THR A 359 -3.71 8.94 0.11
C THR A 359 -4.98 9.77 0.35
N ASN A 360 -4.89 11.10 0.22
CA ASN A 360 -6.01 12.01 0.38
C ASN A 360 -6.67 12.44 -0.94
N GLY A 361 -6.12 12.02 -2.08
CA GLY A 361 -6.62 12.33 -3.42
C GLY A 361 -6.39 13.79 -3.87
N LEU A 362 -5.51 14.52 -3.20
CA LEU A 362 -5.29 15.95 -3.50
C LEU A 362 -4.56 16.20 -4.82
N ALA A 363 -3.81 15.21 -5.30
CA ALA A 363 -3.14 15.26 -6.61
C ALA A 363 -4.09 14.99 -7.78
N THR A 364 -5.26 14.40 -7.54
CA THR A 364 -6.09 13.79 -8.60
C THR A 364 -6.62 14.81 -9.59
N LYS A 365 -7.27 15.89 -9.14
CA LYS A 365 -7.72 16.99 -10.02
C LYS A 365 -6.55 17.64 -10.78
N PRO A 366 -5.44 18.07 -10.12
CA PRO A 366 -4.28 18.60 -10.83
C PRO A 366 -3.71 17.68 -11.91
N VAL A 367 -3.72 16.36 -11.70
CA VAL A 367 -3.22 15.40 -12.70
C VAL A 367 -4.17 15.28 -13.88
N VAL A 368 -5.48 15.27 -13.65
CA VAL A 368 -6.49 15.29 -14.74
C VAL A 368 -6.35 16.57 -15.55
N ASP A 369 -6.30 17.74 -14.90
CA ASP A 369 -6.10 19.04 -15.57
C ASP A 369 -4.83 19.07 -16.41
N ALA A 370 -3.69 18.64 -15.84
CA ALA A 370 -2.41 18.59 -16.55
C ALA A 370 -2.46 17.66 -17.77
N THR A 371 -3.11 16.51 -17.65
CA THR A 371 -3.27 15.56 -18.77
C THR A 371 -4.09 16.18 -19.90
N VAL A 372 -5.22 16.78 -19.58
CA VAL A 372 -6.07 17.46 -20.59
C VAL A 372 -5.34 18.64 -21.23
N LYS A 373 -4.63 19.42 -20.43
CA LYS A 373 -3.82 20.55 -20.91
C LYS A 373 -2.69 20.11 -21.83
N ALA A 374 -1.98 19.05 -21.49
CA ALA A 374 -0.94 18.45 -22.32
C ALA A 374 -1.52 18.05 -23.69
N MET A 375 -2.65 17.34 -23.69
CA MET A 375 -3.31 16.91 -24.94
C MET A 375 -3.79 18.07 -25.80
N ARG A 376 -4.29 19.16 -25.20
CA ARG A 376 -4.76 20.34 -25.94
C ARG A 376 -3.64 21.20 -26.49
N SER A 377 -2.50 21.26 -25.81
CA SER A 377 -1.37 22.12 -26.19
C SER A 377 -0.42 21.48 -27.18
N ASP A 378 -0.38 20.15 -27.28
CA ASP A 378 0.46 19.45 -28.25
C ASP A 378 -0.34 19.12 -29.52
N SER A 379 0.06 19.71 -30.65
CA SER A 379 -0.58 19.49 -31.95
C SER A 379 -0.54 18.02 -32.40
N ALA A 380 0.46 17.26 -31.97
CA ALA A 380 0.56 15.83 -32.28
C ALA A 380 -0.50 14.99 -31.57
N LEU A 381 -1.07 15.49 -30.47
CA LEU A 381 -2.11 14.79 -29.69
C LEU A 381 -3.54 15.21 -30.04
N LYS A 382 -3.70 16.15 -30.97
CA LYS A 382 -5.01 16.77 -31.29
C LYS A 382 -6.10 15.76 -31.66
N ASN A 383 -5.74 14.65 -32.31
CA ASN A 383 -6.68 13.62 -32.77
C ASN A 383 -6.75 12.40 -31.82
N HIS A 384 -5.93 12.40 -30.77
CA HIS A 384 -5.93 11.30 -29.82
C HIS A 384 -7.10 11.38 -28.85
N ARG A 385 -7.72 10.25 -28.55
CA ARG A 385 -8.79 10.10 -27.56
C ARG A 385 -8.22 9.60 -26.26
N LEU A 386 -8.61 10.21 -25.15
CA LEU A 386 -8.14 9.84 -23.81
C LEU A 386 -8.86 8.60 -23.27
N VAL A 387 -8.11 7.65 -22.71
CA VAL A 387 -8.59 6.59 -21.80
C VAL A 387 -7.70 6.61 -20.57
N PHE A 388 -8.26 6.96 -19.42
CA PHE A 388 -7.49 7.20 -18.21
C PHE A 388 -8.04 6.37 -17.04
N GLY A 389 -7.33 5.32 -16.64
CA GLY A 389 -7.62 4.50 -15.47
C GLY A 389 -6.82 4.98 -14.26
N MET A 390 -7.45 5.02 -13.09
CA MET A 390 -6.80 5.56 -11.90
C MET A 390 -7.36 5.02 -10.59
N ASP A 391 -6.51 4.99 -9.57
CA ASP A 391 -6.89 5.13 -8.19
C ASP A 391 -6.86 6.63 -7.86
N ALA A 392 -8.03 7.25 -7.83
CA ALA A 392 -8.20 8.67 -7.59
C ALA A 392 -8.14 9.03 -6.10
N ASN A 393 -8.12 8.04 -5.22
CA ASN A 393 -8.17 8.22 -3.76
C ASN A 393 -9.28 9.17 -3.29
N THR A 394 -10.45 9.10 -3.93
CA THR A 394 -11.63 9.89 -3.56
C THR A 394 -12.40 9.26 -2.41
N TYR A 395 -13.16 10.08 -1.72
CA TYR A 395 -13.89 9.71 -0.52
C TYR A 395 -15.39 9.97 -0.68
N GLU A 396 -16.22 9.04 -0.17
CA GLU A 396 -17.68 9.26 -0.04
C GLU A 396 -17.96 10.44 0.89
N LYS A 397 -17.25 10.50 2.01
CA LYS A 397 -17.37 11.53 3.05
C LYS A 397 -16.00 12.15 3.31
N ALA A 398 -15.62 13.06 2.42
CA ALA A 398 -14.35 13.75 2.52
C ALA A 398 -14.31 14.78 3.65
N THR A 399 -13.18 14.89 4.32
CA THR A 399 -12.90 16.04 5.20
C THR A 399 -12.55 17.25 4.34
N PRO A 400 -13.35 18.34 4.39
CA PRO A 400 -13.13 19.52 3.55
C PRO A 400 -11.70 20.06 3.66
N GLY A 401 -11.07 20.35 2.52
CA GLY A 401 -9.71 20.87 2.43
C GLY A 401 -8.59 19.89 2.79
N LYS A 402 -8.93 18.65 3.19
CA LYS A 402 -7.95 17.61 3.53
C LYS A 402 -8.06 16.34 2.67
N GLN A 403 -9.22 16.09 2.11
CA GLN A 403 -9.51 14.90 1.31
C GLN A 403 -10.32 15.29 0.08
N GLN A 404 -10.14 14.56 -1.01
CA GLN A 404 -10.90 14.76 -2.24
C GLN A 404 -12.27 14.08 -2.15
N ASP A 405 -13.33 14.89 -2.19
CA ASP A 405 -14.71 14.41 -2.31
C ASP A 405 -14.98 13.83 -3.70
N VAL A 406 -15.70 12.71 -3.77
CA VAL A 406 -15.99 12.00 -5.03
C VAL A 406 -16.88 12.79 -5.97
N LEU A 407 -17.89 13.50 -5.45
CA LEU A 407 -18.81 14.30 -6.30
C LEU A 407 -18.15 15.59 -6.77
N ASP A 408 -17.27 16.17 -5.94
CA ASP A 408 -16.48 17.33 -6.32
C ASP A 408 -15.43 16.95 -7.39
N PHE A 409 -14.81 15.78 -7.29
CA PHE A 409 -13.97 15.22 -8.35
C PHE A 409 -14.75 15.01 -9.64
N ALA A 410 -15.94 14.42 -9.59
CA ALA A 410 -16.77 14.19 -10.77
C ALA A 410 -17.17 15.49 -11.48
N LYS A 411 -17.51 16.56 -10.73
CA LYS A 411 -17.78 17.89 -11.30
C LYS A 411 -16.57 18.45 -12.03
N ASP A 412 -15.38 18.28 -11.46
CA ASP A 412 -14.14 18.73 -12.09
C ASP A 412 -13.89 17.97 -13.41
N VAL A 413 -14.01 16.65 -13.42
CA VAL A 413 -13.92 15.81 -14.62
C VAL A 413 -14.87 16.30 -15.71
N VAL A 414 -16.13 16.57 -15.38
CA VAL A 414 -17.15 17.08 -16.32
C VAL A 414 -16.78 18.46 -16.85
N SER A 415 -16.18 19.34 -16.04
CA SER A 415 -15.75 20.67 -16.45
C SER A 415 -14.70 20.64 -17.56
N HIS A 416 -13.94 19.56 -17.67
CA HIS A 416 -12.97 19.32 -18.74
C HIS A 416 -13.57 18.70 -20.01
N GLY A 417 -14.88 18.42 -20.04
CA GLY A 417 -15.56 17.71 -21.15
C GLY A 417 -15.39 16.19 -21.08
N LEU A 418 -14.94 15.69 -19.93
CA LEU A 418 -14.78 14.27 -19.66
C LEU A 418 -16.02 13.72 -18.95
N THR A 419 -16.09 12.40 -18.89
CA THR A 419 -17.02 11.63 -18.04
C THR A 419 -16.31 10.41 -17.48
N SER A 420 -16.95 9.68 -16.60
CA SER A 420 -16.41 8.44 -16.07
C SER A 420 -17.23 7.22 -16.50
N CYS A 421 -16.66 6.04 -16.30
CA CYS A 421 -17.38 4.77 -16.47
C CYS A 421 -18.62 4.64 -15.57
N TRP A 422 -18.75 5.50 -14.55
CA TRP A 422 -19.91 5.64 -13.66
C TRP A 422 -20.86 6.77 -14.08
N GLY A 423 -20.57 7.46 -15.20
CA GLY A 423 -21.30 8.63 -15.68
C GLY A 423 -20.79 9.96 -15.09
N ASP A 424 -21.54 11.04 -15.38
CA ASP A 424 -21.19 12.41 -14.96
C ASP A 424 -21.37 12.62 -13.44
N VAL A 425 -22.30 11.88 -12.82
CA VAL A 425 -22.57 11.93 -11.38
C VAL A 425 -22.52 10.50 -10.85
N PRO A 426 -21.35 10.03 -10.41
CA PRO A 426 -21.21 8.68 -9.86
C PRO A 426 -22.00 8.54 -8.55
N ASN A 427 -22.52 7.34 -8.28
CA ASN A 427 -23.04 7.03 -6.96
C ASN A 427 -21.88 7.00 -5.95
N PRO A 428 -21.91 7.82 -4.88
CA PRO A 428 -20.85 7.80 -3.85
C PRO A 428 -20.68 6.45 -3.14
N ALA A 429 -21.68 5.58 -3.21
CA ALA A 429 -21.61 4.22 -2.66
C ALA A 429 -21.08 3.16 -3.67
N ASN A 430 -20.56 3.57 -4.82
CA ASN A 430 -19.85 2.65 -5.73
C ASN A 430 -18.47 2.28 -5.18
N TYR A 431 -18.44 1.68 -4.00
CA TYR A 431 -17.20 1.35 -3.31
C TYR A 431 -16.31 0.43 -4.15
N THR A 432 -15.06 0.84 -4.29
CA THR A 432 -13.98 0.04 -4.87
C THR A 432 -12.94 -0.37 -3.83
N THR A 433 -12.97 0.24 -2.65
CA THR A 433 -12.36 -0.28 -1.43
C THR A 433 -13.46 -0.67 -0.45
N TYR A 434 -13.27 -1.78 0.25
CA TYR A 434 -14.13 -2.21 1.34
C TYR A 434 -13.27 -3.02 2.31
N ASN A 435 -12.32 -2.35 2.96
CA ASN A 435 -11.36 -3.04 3.80
C ASN A 435 -11.49 -2.64 5.27
N ALA A 436 -11.50 -3.63 6.14
CA ALA A 436 -11.36 -3.46 7.57
C ALA A 436 -9.88 -3.49 7.93
N ARG A 437 -9.35 -2.37 8.43
CA ARG A 437 -7.97 -2.29 8.91
C ARG A 437 -7.88 -2.76 10.34
N THR A 438 -6.81 -3.45 10.68
CA THR A 438 -6.61 -3.96 12.03
C THR A 438 -5.88 -2.98 12.92
N PHE A 439 -5.90 -3.28 14.23
CA PHE A 439 -5.07 -2.57 15.21
C PHE A 439 -3.58 -2.95 15.13
N LEU A 440 -3.22 -3.99 14.38
CA LEU A 440 -1.83 -4.41 14.17
C LEU A 440 -1.17 -3.71 12.97
N GLN A 441 -1.52 -2.46 12.74
CA GLN A 441 -0.86 -1.59 11.78
C GLN A 441 0.40 -0.96 12.38
N PRO A 442 1.37 -0.53 11.54
CA PRO A 442 2.56 0.20 12.00
C PRO A 442 2.25 1.46 12.81
N GLN A 443 1.07 2.05 12.64
CA GLN A 443 0.61 3.21 13.42
C GLN A 443 -0.47 2.82 14.42
N LEU A 444 -0.18 1.82 15.22
CA LEU A 444 -1.09 1.20 16.18
C LEU A 444 -1.78 2.21 17.12
N ASN A 445 -1.04 3.21 17.61
CA ASN A 445 -1.59 4.26 18.45
C ASN A 445 -2.68 5.10 17.76
N LYS A 446 -2.60 5.29 16.43
CA LYS A 446 -3.66 5.95 15.65
C LYS A 446 -4.85 5.02 15.45
N ALA A 447 -4.61 3.74 15.18
CA ALA A 447 -5.65 2.74 15.03
C ALA A 447 -6.46 2.59 16.32
N CYS A 448 -5.80 2.49 17.48
CA CYS A 448 -6.46 2.36 18.79
C CYS A 448 -7.33 3.57 19.19
N LYS A 449 -7.11 4.75 18.60
CA LYS A 449 -7.86 5.97 18.92
C LYS A 449 -9.13 6.18 18.09
N SER A 450 -9.32 5.42 17.03
CA SER A 450 -10.37 5.68 16.06
C SER A 450 -11.38 4.54 16.00
N THR A 451 -12.47 4.66 16.75
CA THR A 451 -13.63 3.75 16.68
C THR A 451 -14.20 3.68 15.26
N GLU A 452 -14.30 4.83 14.56
CA GLU A 452 -14.79 4.87 13.17
C GLU A 452 -13.89 4.13 12.17
N LYS A 453 -12.56 4.22 12.35
CA LYS A 453 -11.59 3.49 11.50
C LYS A 453 -11.65 2.00 11.72
N ARG A 454 -11.99 1.57 12.92
CA ARG A 454 -12.19 0.17 13.26
C ARG A 454 -13.43 -0.39 12.58
N GLU A 455 -14.56 0.31 12.68
CA GLU A 455 -15.85 -0.17 12.21
C GLU A 455 -16.01 -0.13 10.70
N LYS A 456 -15.39 0.85 10.05
CA LYS A 456 -15.53 1.07 8.60
C LYS A 456 -14.26 0.80 7.79
N GLY A 457 -13.07 0.87 8.41
CA GLY A 457 -11.82 0.77 7.66
C GLY A 457 -11.72 1.82 6.56
N ASP A 458 -11.40 1.40 5.34
CA ASP A 458 -11.42 2.23 4.14
C ASP A 458 -12.52 1.72 3.18
N VAL A 459 -13.68 2.35 3.21
CA VAL A 459 -14.86 2.02 2.41
C VAL A 459 -15.20 3.24 1.56
N ASN A 460 -14.66 3.27 0.33
CA ASN A 460 -14.71 4.45 -0.51
C ASN A 460 -14.78 4.12 -2.02
N PRO A 461 -15.34 5.02 -2.85
CA PRO A 461 -15.36 4.93 -4.31
C PRO A 461 -14.07 5.53 -4.87
N LYS A 462 -12.95 4.80 -4.87
CA LYS A 462 -11.63 5.34 -5.19
C LYS A 462 -11.20 5.20 -6.63
N ASP A 463 -11.67 4.19 -7.35
CA ASP A 463 -11.15 3.82 -8.65
C ASP A 463 -12.08 4.29 -9.78
N PHE A 464 -11.49 4.84 -10.85
CA PHE A 464 -12.19 5.41 -11.98
C PHE A 464 -11.52 5.06 -13.31
N ILE A 465 -12.33 4.99 -14.37
CA ILE A 465 -11.89 5.08 -15.76
C ILE A 465 -12.60 6.29 -16.35
N ILE A 466 -11.85 7.32 -16.74
CA ILE A 466 -12.38 8.57 -17.31
C ILE A 466 -11.95 8.71 -18.77
N PHE A 467 -12.78 9.39 -19.55
CA PHE A 467 -12.60 9.58 -20.99
C PHE A 467 -13.44 10.77 -21.49
N PRO A 468 -13.16 11.36 -22.68
CA PRO A 468 -13.99 12.41 -23.25
C PRO A 468 -15.40 11.89 -23.59
N LYS A 469 -16.39 12.62 -23.16
CA LYS A 469 -17.82 12.31 -23.39
C LYS A 469 -18.19 12.33 -24.87
N SER A 470 -17.49 13.13 -25.67
CA SER A 470 -17.64 13.19 -27.11
C SER A 470 -17.11 11.96 -27.86
N ASP A 471 -16.19 11.21 -27.23
CA ASP A 471 -15.38 10.20 -27.91
C ASP A 471 -15.86 8.79 -27.70
N PHE A 472 -16.48 8.53 -26.54
CA PHE A 472 -16.90 7.18 -26.15
C PHE A 472 -18.26 7.15 -25.47
N LYS A 473 -18.97 6.04 -25.70
CA LYS A 473 -20.18 5.65 -24.98
C LYS A 473 -19.87 4.43 -24.10
N VAL A 474 -20.33 4.45 -22.85
CA VAL A 474 -20.26 3.28 -21.97
C VAL A 474 -21.30 2.26 -22.39
N VAL A 475 -20.85 1.03 -22.65
CA VAL A 475 -21.73 -0.12 -22.94
C VAL A 475 -22.05 -0.87 -21.66
N LYS A 476 -21.03 -1.09 -20.80
CA LYS A 476 -21.15 -1.82 -19.54
C LYS A 476 -20.02 -1.43 -18.61
N THR A 477 -20.33 -1.33 -17.30
CA THR A 477 -19.33 -1.18 -16.22
C THR A 477 -19.58 -2.21 -15.13
N TRP A 478 -18.54 -2.78 -14.56
CA TRP A 478 -18.65 -3.69 -13.42
C TRP A 478 -17.43 -3.61 -12.50
N LYS A 479 -17.64 -4.00 -11.25
CA LYS A 479 -16.58 -4.18 -10.23
C LYS A 479 -16.32 -5.67 -10.00
N ASP A 480 -15.16 -5.99 -9.43
CA ASP A 480 -14.79 -7.36 -9.03
C ASP A 480 -13.91 -7.33 -7.78
N ASN A 481 -14.31 -8.03 -6.73
CA ASN A 481 -13.52 -8.26 -5.52
C ASN A 481 -13.32 -9.76 -5.24
N THR A 482 -13.50 -10.58 -6.28
CA THR A 482 -13.36 -12.04 -6.22
C THR A 482 -12.33 -12.60 -7.21
N GLY A 483 -11.91 -11.78 -8.17
CA GLY A 483 -11.09 -12.24 -9.32
C GLY A 483 -11.86 -13.07 -10.35
N LYS A 484 -13.20 -13.08 -10.30
CA LYS A 484 -14.10 -13.90 -11.16
C LYS A 484 -15.16 -13.05 -11.88
N LYS A 485 -14.88 -11.76 -12.13
CA LYS A 485 -15.82 -10.76 -12.68
C LYS A 485 -17.10 -10.62 -11.85
N ASN A 486 -16.98 -10.79 -10.54
CA ASN A 486 -18.08 -10.67 -9.57
C ASN A 486 -17.69 -9.79 -8.39
N TYR A 487 -18.62 -8.98 -7.94
CA TYR A 487 -18.44 -8.14 -6.75
C TYR A 487 -19.46 -8.52 -5.68
N ILE A 488 -18.98 -8.91 -4.51
CA ILE A 488 -19.82 -9.23 -3.35
C ILE A 488 -19.90 -7.97 -2.51
N GLU A 489 -21.07 -7.37 -2.44
CA GLU A 489 -21.34 -6.18 -1.63
C GLU A 489 -21.16 -6.54 -0.14
N ASP A 490 -20.73 -5.57 0.65
CA ASP A 490 -20.48 -5.68 2.09
C ASP A 490 -19.46 -6.75 2.51
N MET A 491 -18.71 -7.31 1.58
CA MET A 491 -17.60 -8.22 1.86
C MET A 491 -16.30 -7.43 2.01
N ALA A 492 -15.68 -7.52 3.19
CA ALA A 492 -14.34 -6.96 3.39
C ALA A 492 -13.29 -7.74 2.59
N PHE A 493 -12.43 -7.01 1.90
CA PHE A 493 -11.27 -7.55 1.18
C PHE A 493 -10.00 -6.70 1.47
N PRO A 494 -8.77 -7.23 1.33
CA PRO A 494 -8.42 -8.48 0.64
C PRO A 494 -9.01 -9.74 1.30
N THR A 495 -9.01 -10.84 0.56
CA THR A 495 -9.27 -12.20 1.05
C THR A 495 -8.07 -13.08 0.72
N LEU A 496 -8.05 -14.33 1.16
CA LEU A 496 -6.97 -15.25 0.81
C LEU A 496 -6.83 -15.49 -0.71
N GLU A 497 -7.93 -15.34 -1.46
CA GLU A 497 -7.98 -15.54 -2.90
C GLU A 497 -7.90 -14.24 -3.70
N PHE A 498 -8.27 -13.11 -3.12
CA PHE A 498 -8.24 -11.78 -3.75
C PHE A 498 -7.28 -10.86 -3.01
N PRO A 499 -6.07 -10.61 -3.56
CA PRO A 499 -4.93 -10.13 -2.79
C PRO A 499 -4.87 -8.62 -2.58
N SER A 500 -5.68 -7.82 -3.29
CA SER A 500 -5.67 -6.35 -3.17
C SER A 500 -6.77 -5.83 -2.27
N ASP A 501 -6.53 -4.70 -1.61
CA ASP A 501 -7.51 -3.92 -0.87
C ASP A 501 -8.34 -2.98 -1.78
N HIS A 502 -8.06 -2.98 -3.09
CA HIS A 502 -8.89 -2.37 -4.12
C HIS A 502 -9.56 -3.43 -4.99
N GLY A 503 -10.85 -3.25 -5.25
CA GLY A 503 -11.60 -4.00 -6.25
C GLY A 503 -11.16 -3.62 -7.67
N LEU A 504 -11.22 -4.55 -8.57
CA LEU A 504 -11.02 -4.37 -10.01
C LEU A 504 -12.22 -3.62 -10.60
N LEU A 505 -11.98 -2.60 -11.41
CA LEU A 505 -13.00 -1.85 -12.11
C LEU A 505 -12.82 -2.02 -13.62
N SER A 506 -13.90 -2.39 -14.31
CA SER A 506 -13.87 -2.63 -15.75
C SER A 506 -15.02 -1.94 -16.46
N THR A 507 -14.75 -1.52 -17.70
CA THR A 507 -15.77 -0.95 -18.59
C THR A 507 -15.55 -1.38 -20.03
N ILE A 508 -16.64 -1.40 -20.81
CA ILE A 508 -16.61 -1.53 -22.27
C ILE A 508 -16.99 -0.19 -22.85
N LEU A 509 -16.10 0.38 -23.64
CA LEU A 509 -16.27 1.67 -24.32
C LEU A 509 -16.54 1.45 -25.80
N GLU A 510 -17.53 2.10 -26.35
CA GLU A 510 -17.84 2.14 -27.78
C GLU A 510 -17.46 3.51 -28.33
N PRO A 511 -16.50 3.59 -29.29
CA PRO A 511 -16.13 4.86 -29.90
C PRO A 511 -17.31 5.50 -30.62
N ILE A 512 -17.49 6.80 -30.41
CA ILE A 512 -18.46 7.62 -31.14
C ILE A 512 -17.84 8.01 -32.47
N GLU A 513 -18.55 7.81 -33.58
CA GLU A 513 -18.11 8.27 -34.92
C GLU A 513 -18.18 9.81 -34.92
N GLN A 514 -17.08 10.46 -35.32
CA GLN A 514 -17.01 11.91 -35.52
C GLN A 514 -17.38 12.24 -36.96
#